data_dc953cfc5c94d1b1252376ceee772a0d
#
_entry.id   dc953cfc5c94d1b1252376ceee772a0d
#
_cell.length_a   1.000
_cell.length_b   1.000
_cell.length_c   1.000
_cell.angle_alpha   90.00
_cell.angle_beta   90.00
_cell.angle_gamma   90.00
#
_symmetry.space_group_name_H-M   'P 1'
#
loop_
_entity.id
_entity.type
_entity.pdbx_description
1 polymer ?
#
loop_
_entity_poly.entity_id
_entity_poly.type
_entity_poly.pdbx_seq_one_letter_code
_entity_poly.pdbx_strand_id
1 'polypeptide(L)'
;GVTFASPMEEMDADLLLRQADQAMYQAKLAGKNRYCVFDAEQDRSVRGLHETLEEIRRALLTQQFVLYYQPKVNMRTGAVIGVEALLRWQHPEKGWLLPAAFLPLIEAHPLAVEVGEWVLGNALAQMSQWHAEGLHIAVSVNVGARQLQQRGFVERLAELLAAHPTLAPGDLDLEVMETRALQQLASVSAINMACREIGVSFALDDF
;
A
#
# COMPACT_ATOMS: atom_id res chain seq x y z
N GLY A 1 -12.02 33.16 -1.11
CA GLY A 1 -12.89 32.03 -1.37
C GLY A 1 -14.27 32.50 -1.78
N VAL A 2 -14.94 31.71 -2.57
CA VAL A 2 -16.31 31.92 -3.01
C VAL A 2 -17.10 30.65 -2.71
N THR A 3 -18.28 30.80 -2.14
CA THR A 3 -19.26 29.72 -2.01
C THR A 3 -20.61 30.21 -2.52
N PHE A 4 -21.45 29.30 -2.96
CA PHE A 4 -22.82 29.61 -3.42
C PHE A 4 -23.83 29.02 -2.46
N ALA A 5 -24.79 29.82 -2.04
CA ALA A 5 -25.98 29.36 -1.32
C ALA A 5 -27.02 28.86 -2.32
N SER A 6 -27.55 27.65 -2.11
CA SER A 6 -28.74 27.21 -2.86
C SER A 6 -29.96 27.90 -2.32
N PRO A 7 -30.83 28.49 -3.17
CA PRO A 7 -32.07 29.11 -2.73
C PRO A 7 -33.07 28.15 -2.08
N MET A 8 -32.83 26.85 -2.19
CA MET A 8 -33.74 25.78 -1.74
C MET A 8 -33.33 25.16 -0.40
N GLU A 9 -32.17 25.53 0.16
CA GLU A 9 -31.69 25.03 1.44
C GLU A 9 -31.58 26.19 2.45
N GLU A 10 -32.12 26.01 3.66
CA GLU A 10 -31.81 26.87 4.81
C GLU A 10 -30.34 26.60 5.19
N MET A 11 -29.41 27.32 4.57
CA MET A 11 -28.00 27.21 4.91
C MET A 11 -27.65 28.17 6.05
N ASP A 12 -27.08 27.63 7.11
CA ASP A 12 -26.52 28.37 8.21
C ASP A 12 -25.39 29.30 7.74
N ALA A 13 -25.44 30.57 8.18
CA ALA A 13 -24.42 31.56 7.84
C ALA A 13 -23.01 31.12 8.26
N ASP A 14 -22.89 30.42 9.39
CA ASP A 14 -21.62 29.86 9.86
C ASP A 14 -21.07 28.78 8.92
N LEU A 15 -21.94 27.99 8.30
CA LEU A 15 -21.55 26.99 7.30
C LEU A 15 -21.01 27.67 6.03
N LEU A 16 -21.69 28.71 5.55
CA LEU A 16 -21.22 29.48 4.39
C LEU A 16 -19.87 30.15 4.62
N LEU A 17 -19.66 30.71 5.81
CA LEU A 17 -18.37 31.30 6.19
C LEU A 17 -17.25 30.24 6.19
N ARG A 18 -17.47 29.08 6.78
CA ARG A 18 -16.49 27.98 6.78
C ARG A 18 -16.15 27.52 5.36
N GLN A 19 -17.15 27.38 4.49
CA GLN A 19 -16.95 27.00 3.09
C GLN A 19 -16.13 28.06 2.33
N ALA A 20 -16.41 29.34 2.53
CA ALA A 20 -15.67 30.44 1.92
C ALA A 20 -14.23 30.52 2.43
N ASP A 21 -14.00 30.30 3.72
CA ASP A 21 -12.66 30.24 4.30
C ASP A 21 -11.84 29.06 3.76
N GLN A 22 -12.47 27.91 3.60
CA GLN A 22 -11.84 26.73 3.00
C GLN A 22 -11.46 26.97 1.55
N ALA A 23 -12.36 27.53 0.73
CA ALA A 23 -12.04 27.90 -0.65
C ALA A 23 -10.94 28.98 -0.73
N MET A 24 -10.88 29.89 0.24
CA MET A 24 -9.81 30.87 0.35
C MET A 24 -8.47 30.18 0.67
N TYR A 25 -8.44 29.20 1.56
CA TYR A 25 -7.24 28.44 1.91
C TYR A 25 -6.74 27.65 0.71
N GLN A 26 -7.61 27.01 -0.06
CA GLN A 26 -7.25 26.32 -1.31
C GLN A 26 -6.64 27.29 -2.33
N ALA A 27 -7.19 28.50 -2.48
CA ALA A 27 -6.63 29.52 -3.35
C ALA A 27 -5.22 29.96 -2.91
N LYS A 28 -4.93 30.00 -1.60
CA LYS A 28 -3.58 30.28 -1.07
C LYS A 28 -2.59 29.16 -1.36
N LEU A 29 -2.98 27.89 -1.19
CA LEU A 29 -2.14 26.73 -1.50
C LEU A 29 -1.85 26.62 -3.00
N ALA A 30 -2.82 26.95 -3.84
CA ALA A 30 -2.68 26.93 -5.30
C ALA A 30 -1.83 28.08 -5.88
N GLY A 31 -1.12 28.86 -5.03
CA GLY A 31 -0.17 29.89 -5.48
C GLY A 31 -0.68 31.32 -5.32
N LYS A 32 -1.72 31.55 -4.54
CA LYS A 32 -2.30 32.89 -4.26
C LYS A 32 -2.78 33.63 -5.53
N ASN A 33 -3.22 34.88 -5.42
CA ASN A 33 -3.67 35.75 -6.52
C ASN A 33 -4.72 35.10 -7.45
N ARG A 34 -5.61 34.30 -6.88
CA ARG A 34 -6.71 33.60 -7.55
C ARG A 34 -7.90 33.43 -6.60
N TYR A 35 -9.07 33.19 -7.16
CA TYR A 35 -10.19 32.72 -6.38
C TYR A 35 -10.39 31.22 -6.59
N CYS A 36 -10.91 30.54 -5.58
CA CYS A 36 -11.48 29.20 -5.68
C CYS A 36 -12.93 29.27 -5.25
N VAL A 37 -13.75 28.51 -5.95
CA VAL A 37 -15.17 28.28 -5.57
C VAL A 37 -15.18 27.03 -4.68
N PHE A 38 -15.93 27.10 -3.59
CA PHE A 38 -16.16 25.92 -2.77
C PHE A 38 -16.94 24.88 -3.58
N ASP A 39 -16.41 23.69 -3.64
CA ASP A 39 -17.02 22.53 -4.27
C ASP A 39 -17.28 21.49 -3.18
N ALA A 40 -18.57 21.25 -2.90
CA ALA A 40 -19.00 20.33 -1.85
C ALA A 40 -18.66 18.86 -2.19
N GLU A 41 -18.57 18.49 -3.46
CA GLU A 41 -18.16 17.12 -3.86
C GLU A 41 -16.65 16.94 -3.69
N GLN A 42 -15.88 17.93 -4.12
CA GLN A 42 -14.43 17.92 -3.92
C GLN A 42 -14.06 17.93 -2.43
N ASP A 43 -14.76 18.73 -1.61
CA ASP A 43 -14.54 18.77 -0.16
C ASP A 43 -14.86 17.42 0.50
N ARG A 44 -15.98 16.80 0.15
CA ARG A 44 -16.34 15.46 0.63
C ARG A 44 -15.32 14.41 0.20
N SER A 45 -14.83 14.48 -1.02
CA SER A 45 -13.79 13.58 -1.53
C SER A 45 -12.48 13.74 -0.75
N VAL A 46 -12.02 14.97 -0.52
CA VAL A 46 -10.80 15.26 0.25
C VAL A 46 -10.94 14.81 1.71
N ARG A 47 -12.07 15.07 2.34
CA ARG A 47 -12.33 14.60 3.72
C ARG A 47 -12.38 13.08 3.79
N GLY A 48 -13.12 12.44 2.88
CA GLY A 48 -13.20 10.98 2.83
C GLY A 48 -11.82 10.32 2.62
N LEU A 49 -10.98 10.91 1.76
CA LEU A 49 -9.60 10.45 1.60
C LEU A 49 -8.80 10.61 2.90
N HIS A 50 -8.90 11.77 3.56
CA HIS A 50 -8.19 12.01 4.82
C HIS A 50 -8.63 11.04 5.92
N GLU A 51 -9.93 10.82 6.07
CA GLU A 51 -10.49 9.84 7.01
C GLU A 51 -9.96 8.43 6.72
N THR A 52 -9.95 8.01 5.46
CA THR A 52 -9.42 6.71 5.06
C THR A 52 -7.92 6.57 5.35
N LEU A 53 -7.12 7.62 5.13
CA LEU A 53 -5.70 7.60 5.48
C LEU A 53 -5.47 7.43 6.98
N GLU A 54 -6.28 8.08 7.82
CA GLU A 54 -6.21 7.91 9.27
C GLU A 54 -6.72 6.53 9.72
N GLU A 55 -7.75 5.97 9.05
CA GLU A 55 -8.20 4.60 9.28
C GLU A 55 -7.07 3.60 8.98
N ILE A 56 -6.37 3.74 7.84
CA ILE A 56 -5.23 2.87 7.46
C ILE A 56 -4.07 2.99 8.44
N ARG A 57 -3.72 4.23 8.87
CA ARG A 57 -2.67 4.44 9.87
C ARG A 57 -3.03 3.75 11.20
N ARG A 58 -4.28 3.87 11.62
CA ARG A 58 -4.79 3.18 12.81
C ARG A 58 -4.74 1.67 12.64
N ALA A 59 -5.10 1.15 11.46
CA ALA A 59 -5.08 -0.28 11.17
C ALA A 59 -3.68 -0.89 11.32
N LEU A 60 -2.63 -0.19 10.88
CA LEU A 60 -1.23 -0.58 11.09
C LEU A 60 -0.89 -0.70 12.59
N LEU A 61 -1.36 0.25 13.41
CA LEU A 61 -1.04 0.30 14.84
C LEU A 61 -1.85 -0.69 15.68
N THR A 62 -3.05 -1.07 15.23
CA THR A 62 -4.01 -1.86 16.01
C THR A 62 -4.22 -3.28 15.48
N GLN A 63 -3.27 -3.78 14.67
CA GLN A 63 -3.26 -5.14 14.13
C GLN A 63 -4.54 -5.52 13.37
N GLN A 64 -5.14 -4.58 12.64
CA GLN A 64 -6.31 -4.84 11.81
C GLN A 64 -5.94 -5.43 10.45
N PHE A 65 -4.67 -5.34 10.04
CA PHE A 65 -4.18 -6.02 8.86
C PHE A 65 -3.78 -7.46 9.18
N VAL A 66 -4.05 -8.35 8.25
CA VAL A 66 -3.63 -9.76 8.31
C VAL A 66 -3.18 -10.22 6.93
N LEU A 67 -2.30 -11.22 6.88
CA LEU A 67 -1.90 -11.88 5.65
C LEU A 67 -2.64 -13.22 5.51
N TYR A 68 -3.28 -13.39 4.38
CA TYR A 68 -3.77 -14.69 3.91
C TYR A 68 -2.74 -15.25 2.96
N TYR A 69 -2.66 -16.57 2.86
CA TYR A 69 -1.69 -17.25 2.05
C TYR A 69 -2.39 -18.15 1.04
N GLN A 70 -2.26 -17.83 -0.25
CA GLN A 70 -2.86 -18.60 -1.33
C GLN A 70 -1.82 -19.55 -1.93
N PRO A 71 -2.09 -20.88 -1.95
CA PRO A 71 -1.16 -21.85 -2.50
C PRO A 71 -0.92 -21.64 -4.01
N LYS A 72 0.36 -21.66 -4.41
CA LYS A 72 0.81 -21.78 -5.80
C LYS A 72 1.04 -23.27 -6.10
N VAL A 73 0.36 -23.77 -7.12
CA VAL A 73 0.37 -25.21 -7.44
C VAL A 73 0.99 -25.44 -8.80
N ASN A 74 1.91 -26.39 -8.87
CA ASN A 74 2.41 -26.87 -10.15
C ASN A 74 1.30 -27.63 -10.88
N MET A 75 0.84 -27.08 -12.00
CA MET A 75 -0.30 -27.60 -12.78
C MET A 75 -0.07 -29.02 -13.33
N ARG A 76 1.19 -29.44 -13.47
CA ARG A 76 1.54 -30.78 -14.01
C ARG A 76 1.54 -31.84 -12.92
N THR A 77 1.98 -31.49 -11.72
CA THR A 77 2.20 -32.46 -10.63
C THR A 77 1.17 -32.38 -9.53
N GLY A 78 0.43 -31.25 -9.44
CA GLY A 78 -0.48 -30.95 -8.34
C GLY A 78 0.26 -30.57 -7.03
N ALA A 79 1.59 -30.51 -7.03
CA ALA A 79 2.36 -30.17 -5.85
C ALA A 79 2.28 -28.67 -5.55
N VAL A 80 2.16 -28.31 -4.26
CA VAL A 80 2.29 -26.93 -3.81
C VAL A 80 3.77 -26.56 -3.89
N ILE A 81 4.09 -25.47 -4.61
CA ILE A 81 5.45 -25.00 -4.86
C ILE A 81 5.76 -23.69 -4.14
N GLY A 82 4.78 -23.05 -3.55
CA GLY A 82 4.88 -21.79 -2.84
C GLY A 82 3.51 -21.30 -2.41
N VAL A 83 3.51 -20.15 -1.77
CA VAL A 83 2.27 -19.42 -1.43
C VAL A 83 2.43 -17.94 -1.76
N GLU A 84 1.33 -17.28 -2.08
CA GLU A 84 1.28 -15.83 -2.22
C GLU A 84 0.69 -15.21 -0.95
N ALA A 85 1.39 -14.21 -0.38
CA ALA A 85 0.91 -13.46 0.77
C ALA A 85 -0.03 -12.34 0.32
N LEU A 86 -1.27 -12.46 0.70
CA LEU A 86 -2.36 -11.58 0.30
C LEU A 86 -2.86 -10.74 1.47
N LEU A 87 -2.64 -9.45 1.41
CA LEU A 87 -3.11 -8.50 2.43
C LEU A 87 -4.64 -8.52 2.54
N ARG A 88 -5.14 -8.50 3.77
CA ARG A 88 -6.56 -8.35 4.11
C ARG A 88 -6.67 -7.33 5.24
N TRP A 89 -7.72 -6.53 5.22
CA TRP A 89 -8.01 -5.59 6.30
C TRP A 89 -9.29 -6.00 7.01
N GLN A 90 -9.15 -6.37 8.27
CA GLN A 90 -10.27 -6.62 9.17
C GLN A 90 -10.74 -5.29 9.76
N HIS A 91 -11.54 -4.57 8.96
CA HIS A 91 -12.05 -3.26 9.36
C HIS A 91 -13.15 -3.43 10.42
N PRO A 92 -13.11 -2.67 11.54
CA PRO A 92 -14.05 -2.86 12.66
C PRO A 92 -15.52 -2.66 12.29
N GLU A 93 -15.81 -1.78 11.33
CA GLU A 93 -17.19 -1.47 10.91
C GLU A 93 -17.56 -2.07 9.56
N LYS A 94 -16.61 -2.16 8.62
CA LYS A 94 -16.85 -2.57 7.23
C LYS A 94 -16.58 -4.07 7.02
N GLY A 95 -16.10 -4.79 8.05
CA GLY A 95 -15.73 -6.19 7.95
C GLY A 95 -14.43 -6.41 7.12
N TRP A 96 -14.36 -7.49 6.37
CA TRP A 96 -13.19 -7.83 5.57
C TRP A 96 -13.11 -6.98 4.29
N LEU A 97 -12.03 -6.20 4.17
CA LEU A 97 -11.73 -5.43 2.97
C LEU A 97 -10.56 -6.07 2.20
N LEU A 98 -10.75 -6.18 0.88
CA LEU A 98 -9.71 -6.62 -0.05
C LEU A 98 -8.77 -5.46 -0.40
N PRO A 99 -7.52 -5.73 -0.83
CA PRO A 99 -6.54 -4.72 -1.21
C PRO A 99 -7.08 -3.68 -2.20
N ALA A 100 -7.85 -4.12 -3.20
CA ALA A 100 -8.44 -3.24 -4.21
C ALA A 100 -9.36 -2.15 -3.64
N ALA A 101 -9.88 -2.32 -2.43
CA ALA A 101 -10.75 -1.33 -1.81
C ALA A 101 -9.99 -0.15 -1.15
N PHE A 102 -8.71 -0.32 -0.81
CA PHE A 102 -7.97 0.71 -0.06
C PHE A 102 -6.55 1.00 -0.60
N LEU A 103 -5.83 0.04 -1.17
CA LEU A 103 -4.48 0.27 -1.68
C LEU A 103 -4.41 1.36 -2.75
N PRO A 104 -5.34 1.47 -3.72
CA PRO A 104 -5.31 2.56 -4.70
C PRO A 104 -5.35 3.96 -4.06
N LEU A 105 -5.99 4.10 -2.89
CA LEU A 105 -6.12 5.38 -2.18
C LEU A 105 -4.79 5.85 -1.56
N ILE A 106 -3.89 4.93 -1.25
CA ILE A 106 -2.59 5.24 -0.63
C ILE A 106 -1.41 5.10 -1.61
N GLU A 107 -1.64 4.69 -2.82
CA GLU A 107 -0.61 4.36 -3.79
C GLU A 107 0.41 5.50 -4.00
N ALA A 108 -0.07 6.75 -4.09
CA ALA A 108 0.76 7.94 -4.17
C ALA A 108 1.13 8.53 -2.79
N HIS A 109 0.67 7.94 -1.69
CA HIS A 109 0.87 8.43 -0.33
C HIS A 109 2.02 7.68 0.38
N PRO A 110 2.78 8.32 1.31
CA PRO A 110 3.83 7.64 2.08
C PRO A 110 3.35 6.38 2.83
N LEU A 111 2.09 6.31 3.25
CA LEU A 111 1.50 5.12 3.89
C LEU A 111 1.62 3.84 3.04
N ALA A 112 1.72 3.94 1.71
CA ALA A 112 1.96 2.76 0.87
C ALA A 112 3.27 2.05 1.23
N VAL A 113 4.30 2.81 1.61
CA VAL A 113 5.59 2.26 2.05
C VAL A 113 5.45 1.61 3.42
N GLU A 114 4.78 2.28 4.36
CA GLU A 114 4.56 1.75 5.72
C GLU A 114 3.75 0.45 5.69
N VAL A 115 2.69 0.38 4.86
CA VAL A 115 1.91 -0.85 4.64
C VAL A 115 2.78 -1.94 4.00
N GLY A 116 3.58 -1.60 2.99
CA GLY A 116 4.48 -2.55 2.34
C GLY A 116 5.56 -3.10 3.27
N GLU A 117 6.16 -2.26 4.12
CA GLU A 117 7.10 -2.72 5.17
C GLU A 117 6.42 -3.64 6.18
N TRP A 118 5.20 -3.31 6.59
CA TRP A 118 4.40 -4.15 7.47
C TRP A 118 4.14 -5.52 6.84
N VAL A 119 3.79 -5.57 5.56
CA VAL A 119 3.55 -6.82 4.81
C VAL A 119 4.83 -7.67 4.76
N LEU A 120 5.96 -7.08 4.36
CA LEU A 120 7.24 -7.80 4.29
C LEU A 120 7.66 -8.35 5.67
N GLY A 121 7.61 -7.53 6.70
CA GLY A 121 7.97 -7.95 8.06
C GLY A 121 7.10 -9.09 8.58
N ASN A 122 5.78 -9.03 8.36
CA ASN A 122 4.86 -10.09 8.79
C ASN A 122 5.01 -11.37 7.95
N ALA A 123 5.26 -11.26 6.64
CA ALA A 123 5.53 -12.42 5.80
C ALA A 123 6.79 -13.16 6.26
N LEU A 124 7.89 -12.45 6.50
CA LEU A 124 9.15 -13.03 6.98
C LEU A 124 9.00 -13.67 8.37
N ALA A 125 8.26 -13.02 9.27
CA ALA A 125 7.96 -13.59 10.59
C ALA A 125 7.17 -14.90 10.48
N GLN A 126 6.14 -14.93 9.61
CA GLN A 126 5.35 -16.15 9.38
C GLN A 126 6.19 -17.27 8.73
N MET A 127 7.04 -16.93 7.76
CA MET A 127 7.97 -17.89 7.16
C MET A 127 8.89 -18.50 8.21
N SER A 128 9.47 -17.68 9.08
CA SER A 128 10.34 -18.15 10.16
C SER A 128 9.62 -19.09 11.12
N GLN A 129 8.35 -18.79 11.43
CA GLN A 129 7.52 -19.67 12.25
C GLN A 129 7.29 -21.03 11.54
N TRP A 130 6.91 -21.03 10.26
CA TRP A 130 6.75 -22.25 9.49
C TRP A 130 8.02 -23.09 9.40
N HIS A 131 9.19 -22.44 9.20
CA HIS A 131 10.48 -23.15 9.22
C HIS A 131 10.75 -23.82 10.56
N ALA A 132 10.43 -23.16 11.67
CA ALA A 132 10.57 -23.75 13.01
C ALA A 132 9.63 -24.95 13.21
N GLU A 133 8.51 -24.99 12.51
CA GLU A 133 7.53 -26.11 12.49
C GLU A 133 7.88 -27.18 11.43
N GLY A 134 8.97 -27.00 10.67
CA GLY A 134 9.44 -27.93 9.63
C GLY A 134 8.78 -27.73 8.26
N LEU A 135 8.02 -26.66 8.06
CA LEU A 135 7.43 -26.33 6.78
C LEU A 135 8.31 -25.30 6.04
N HIS A 136 9.02 -25.76 5.02
CA HIS A 136 9.84 -24.94 4.14
C HIS A 136 9.12 -24.68 2.83
N ILE A 137 8.55 -23.50 2.69
CA ILE A 137 7.75 -23.12 1.51
C ILE A 137 8.08 -21.67 1.11
N ALA A 138 8.29 -21.44 -0.18
CA ALA A 138 8.54 -20.11 -0.71
C ALA A 138 7.29 -19.22 -0.58
N VAL A 139 7.51 -17.95 -0.26
CA VAL A 139 6.44 -16.95 -0.13
C VAL A 139 6.66 -15.83 -1.12
N SER A 140 5.66 -15.54 -1.93
CA SER A 140 5.62 -14.38 -2.79
C SER A 140 4.89 -13.23 -2.10
N VAL A 141 5.44 -12.03 -2.24
CA VAL A 141 4.90 -10.80 -1.65
C VAL A 141 4.78 -9.73 -2.72
N ASN A 142 3.59 -9.15 -2.84
CA ASN A 142 3.33 -8.02 -3.72
C ASN A 142 4.00 -6.75 -3.20
N VAL A 143 4.78 -6.08 -4.05
CA VAL A 143 5.51 -4.83 -3.72
C VAL A 143 5.05 -3.69 -4.62
N GLY A 144 4.63 -2.60 -3.99
CA GLY A 144 4.18 -1.41 -4.70
C GLY A 144 5.33 -0.60 -5.31
N ALA A 145 5.06 0.07 -6.44
CA ALA A 145 6.05 0.89 -7.14
C ALA A 145 6.69 1.96 -6.25
N ARG A 146 5.88 2.59 -5.37
CA ARG A 146 6.38 3.62 -4.44
C ARG A 146 7.38 3.05 -3.43
N GLN A 147 7.19 1.82 -2.99
CA GLN A 147 8.10 1.14 -2.07
C GLN A 147 9.42 0.79 -2.77
N LEU A 148 9.36 0.26 -4.00
CA LEU A 148 10.55 -0.01 -4.80
C LEU A 148 11.40 1.24 -5.08
N GLN A 149 10.76 2.41 -5.23
CA GLN A 149 11.42 3.68 -5.49
C GLN A 149 12.04 4.31 -4.23
N GLN A 150 11.83 3.75 -3.04
CA GLN A 150 12.44 4.28 -1.84
C GLN A 150 13.96 4.13 -1.90
N ARG A 151 14.66 5.21 -1.59
CA ARG A 151 16.11 5.12 -1.36
C ARG A 151 16.38 4.14 -0.23
N GLY A 152 17.26 3.19 -0.47
CA GLY A 152 17.62 2.19 0.53
C GLY A 152 16.60 1.05 0.65
N PHE A 153 15.73 0.82 -0.34
CA PHE A 153 14.79 -0.30 -0.33
C PHE A 153 15.50 -1.66 -0.19
N VAL A 154 16.57 -1.88 -0.97
CA VAL A 154 17.32 -3.14 -0.96
C VAL A 154 18.07 -3.32 0.36
N GLU A 155 18.66 -2.25 0.87
CA GLU A 155 19.34 -2.24 2.18
C GLU A 155 18.35 -2.56 3.29
N ARG A 156 17.16 -1.94 3.24
CA ARG A 156 16.10 -2.22 4.22
C ARG A 156 15.59 -3.66 4.14
N LEU A 157 15.43 -4.20 2.94
CA LEU A 157 15.06 -5.60 2.73
C LEU A 157 16.14 -6.55 3.27
N ALA A 158 17.41 -6.23 3.05
CA ALA A 158 18.53 -7.00 3.60
C ALA A 158 18.53 -6.99 5.14
N GLU A 159 18.24 -5.85 5.78
CA GLU A 159 18.10 -5.75 7.24
C GLU A 159 16.95 -6.66 7.75
N LEU A 160 15.80 -6.62 7.08
CA LEU A 160 14.66 -7.47 7.43
C LEU A 160 15.01 -8.96 7.31
N LEU A 161 15.68 -9.37 6.23
CA LEU A 161 16.15 -10.74 6.04
C LEU A 161 17.18 -11.15 7.09
N ALA A 162 18.11 -10.27 7.44
CA ALA A 162 19.12 -10.53 8.48
C ALA A 162 18.50 -10.78 9.87
N ALA A 163 17.33 -10.22 10.14
CA ALA A 163 16.56 -10.49 11.36
C ALA A 163 15.92 -11.89 11.38
N HIS A 164 15.91 -12.59 10.22
CA HIS A 164 15.33 -13.92 10.04
C HIS A 164 16.33 -14.92 9.47
N PRO A 165 17.42 -15.27 10.20
CA PRO A 165 18.55 -16.04 9.67
C PRO A 165 18.23 -17.51 9.35
N THR A 166 17.04 -17.99 9.70
CA THR A 166 16.56 -19.33 9.34
C THR A 166 16.01 -19.43 7.91
N LEU A 167 15.77 -18.29 7.27
CA LEU A 167 15.27 -18.24 5.90
C LEU A 167 16.43 -18.40 4.92
N ALA A 168 16.22 -19.23 3.90
CA ALA A 168 17.21 -19.46 2.85
C ALA A 168 17.04 -18.47 1.68
N PRO A 169 18.12 -18.19 0.92
CA PRO A 169 17.99 -17.51 -0.35
C PRO A 169 16.97 -18.22 -1.27
N GLY A 170 16.05 -17.45 -1.86
CA GLY A 170 14.98 -17.96 -2.70
C GLY A 170 13.69 -18.36 -1.96
N ASP A 171 13.64 -18.28 -0.64
CA ASP A 171 12.40 -18.48 0.10
C ASP A 171 11.43 -17.29 -0.07
N LEU A 172 11.94 -16.11 -0.36
CA LEU A 172 11.15 -14.89 -0.61
C LEU A 172 11.19 -14.50 -2.09
N ASP A 173 10.00 -14.36 -2.68
CA ASP A 173 9.80 -13.80 -4.01
C ASP A 173 9.10 -12.44 -3.90
N LEU A 174 9.57 -11.42 -4.62
CA LEU A 174 8.86 -10.14 -4.74
C LEU A 174 8.09 -10.11 -6.06
N GLU A 175 6.81 -9.83 -6.00
CA GLU A 175 5.93 -9.67 -7.16
C GLU A 175 5.62 -8.20 -7.41
N VAL A 176 5.78 -7.77 -8.66
CA VAL A 176 5.60 -6.37 -9.08
C VAL A 176 4.68 -6.33 -10.28
N MET A 177 3.65 -5.50 -10.24
CA MET A 177 2.70 -5.34 -11.34
C MET A 177 3.41 -4.81 -12.60
N GLU A 178 3.23 -5.50 -13.73
CA GLU A 178 3.89 -5.21 -15.03
C GLU A 178 3.64 -3.79 -15.53
N THR A 179 2.41 -3.32 -15.47
CA THR A 179 2.01 -1.97 -15.94
C THR A 179 2.83 -0.83 -15.34
N ARG A 180 3.41 -1.03 -14.17
CA ARG A 180 4.24 -0.05 -13.47
C ARG A 180 5.73 -0.30 -13.65
N ALA A 181 6.13 -1.57 -13.76
CA ALA A 181 7.50 -1.95 -14.07
C ALA A 181 7.91 -1.42 -15.46
N LEU A 182 7.02 -1.47 -16.46
CA LEU A 182 7.27 -0.98 -17.81
C LEU A 182 7.53 0.53 -17.90
N GLN A 183 6.96 1.34 -17.01
CA GLN A 183 7.20 2.79 -16.98
C GLN A 183 8.59 3.17 -16.46
N GLN A 184 9.31 2.24 -15.81
CA GLN A 184 10.59 2.51 -15.16
C GLN A 184 11.60 1.34 -15.28
N LEU A 185 11.64 0.70 -16.44
CA LEU A 185 12.42 -0.51 -16.72
C LEU A 185 13.87 -0.47 -16.22
N ALA A 186 14.56 0.66 -16.39
CA ALA A 186 15.97 0.75 -16.00
C ALA A 186 16.17 0.68 -14.47
N SER A 187 15.32 1.33 -13.69
CA SER A 187 15.38 1.31 -12.22
C SER A 187 14.93 -0.03 -11.64
N VAL A 188 13.89 -0.63 -12.22
CA VAL A 188 13.40 -1.97 -11.81
C VAL A 188 14.44 -3.04 -12.08
N SER A 189 15.16 -2.98 -13.22
CA SER A 189 16.25 -3.92 -13.54
C SER A 189 17.41 -3.83 -12.55
N ALA A 190 17.81 -2.62 -12.14
CA ALA A 190 18.88 -2.44 -11.15
C ALA A 190 18.46 -2.98 -9.77
N ILE A 191 17.23 -2.71 -9.35
CA ILE A 191 16.68 -3.22 -8.08
C ILE A 191 16.59 -4.75 -8.11
N ASN A 192 16.12 -5.35 -9.23
CA ASN A 192 16.08 -6.81 -9.39
C ASN A 192 17.46 -7.44 -9.24
N MET A 193 18.50 -6.86 -9.88
CA MET A 193 19.87 -7.36 -9.73
C MET A 193 20.33 -7.30 -8.27
N ALA A 194 20.10 -6.17 -7.59
CA ALA A 194 20.49 -6.00 -6.20
C ALA A 194 19.70 -6.93 -5.25
N CYS A 195 18.40 -7.18 -5.50
CA CYS A 195 17.62 -8.15 -4.75
C CYS A 195 18.17 -9.59 -4.92
N ARG A 196 18.60 -9.95 -6.13
CA ARG A 196 19.22 -11.26 -6.37
C ARG A 196 20.52 -11.44 -5.61
N GLU A 197 21.33 -10.40 -5.45
CA GLU A 197 22.57 -10.46 -4.68
C GLU A 197 22.33 -10.78 -3.20
N ILE A 198 21.18 -10.40 -2.65
CA ILE A 198 20.75 -10.74 -1.29
C ILE A 198 19.87 -12.00 -1.22
N GLY A 199 19.76 -12.74 -2.34
CA GLY A 199 19.04 -14.01 -2.41
C GLY A 199 17.53 -13.92 -2.54
N VAL A 200 16.99 -12.76 -2.95
CA VAL A 200 15.55 -12.54 -3.17
C VAL A 200 15.24 -12.63 -4.66
N SER A 201 14.24 -13.45 -5.01
CA SER A 201 13.72 -13.55 -6.37
C SER A 201 12.77 -12.39 -6.67
N PHE A 202 12.60 -12.11 -7.97
CA PHE A 202 11.75 -10.99 -8.43
C PHE A 202 10.92 -11.47 -9.61
N ALA A 203 9.61 -11.38 -9.50
CA ALA A 203 8.66 -11.76 -10.54
C ALA A 203 7.83 -10.55 -11.00
N LEU A 204 7.46 -10.56 -12.27
CA LEU A 204 6.44 -9.64 -12.80
C LEU A 204 5.11 -10.37 -12.75
N ASP A 205 4.10 -9.70 -12.22
CA ASP A 205 2.74 -10.22 -12.08
C ASP A 205 1.79 -9.52 -13.06
N ASP A 206 0.65 -10.17 -13.38
CA ASP A 206 -0.38 -9.72 -14.33
C ASP A 206 0.07 -9.65 -15.80
N PHE A 207 0.36 -10.82 -16.38
CA PHE A 207 0.44 -11.04 -17.82
C PHE A 207 -0.96 -11.27 -18.43
#